data_c8b92ff21acccd4afe8e9435563b0fac
#
_entry.id   c8b92ff21acccd4afe8e9435563b0fac
#
_cell.length_a   1.000
_cell.length_b   1.000
_cell.length_c   1.000
_cell.angle_alpha   90.00
_cell.angle_beta   90.00
_cell.angle_gamma   90.00
#
_symmetry.space_group_name_H-M   'P 1'
#
loop_
_entity.id
_entity.type
_entity.pdbx_description
1 polymer ?
#
loop_
_entity_poly.entity_id
_entity_poly.type
_entity_poly.pdbx_seq_one_letter_code
_entity_poly.pdbx_strand_id
1 'polypeptide(L)'
;MDALELFKQVRKIEIKTRGLSSNIFAGQYHSAFKGRGMAFSEVREYQFGDDVRDIDWNVTARFRRPFVKVFEEERELTVMLLIDVSGSLDFGTTQRTKREMATEMAAILAFSAIQNNDKIGVIFFSDRIEKYIPPKKGRKHILYIIHEMLDFKPESKRTNVAAAIEYLTRVMKRRCIAFVVSDFYAENSFQKELQIANSKHDVVAIQVYDQRAKTLPNVGLMKVKDQLETYVY
;
A
#
# COMPACT_ATOMS: atom_id res chain seq x y z
N MET A 1 9.05 -18.97 14.13
CA MET A 1 7.93 -18.49 14.96
C MET A 1 6.88 -19.59 15.00
N ASP A 2 6.25 -19.84 16.14
CA ASP A 2 5.23 -20.90 16.23
C ASP A 2 3.97 -20.43 15.48
N ALA A 3 3.33 -21.32 14.73
CA ALA A 3 2.13 -21.00 13.93
C ALA A 3 1.01 -20.37 14.76
N LEU A 4 0.87 -20.79 16.02
CA LEU A 4 -0.13 -20.25 16.94
C LEU A 4 0.17 -18.79 17.34
N GLU A 5 1.42 -18.46 17.51
CA GLU A 5 1.89 -17.11 17.85
C GLU A 5 1.72 -16.16 16.66
N LEU A 6 2.01 -16.64 15.46
CA LEU A 6 1.79 -15.92 14.22
C LEU A 6 0.30 -15.59 14.02
N PHE A 7 -0.60 -16.55 14.22
CA PHE A 7 -2.04 -16.30 14.15
C PHE A 7 -2.53 -15.28 15.18
N LYS A 8 -1.99 -15.30 16.40
CA LYS A 8 -2.30 -14.27 17.42
C LYS A 8 -1.85 -12.89 16.99
N GLN A 9 -0.66 -12.77 16.41
CA GLN A 9 -0.14 -11.49 15.91
C GLN A 9 -0.97 -10.96 14.74
N VAL A 10 -1.28 -11.79 13.73
CA VAL A 10 -2.16 -11.44 12.60
C VAL A 10 -3.52 -10.94 13.11
N ARG A 11 -4.14 -11.64 14.06
CA ARG A 11 -5.42 -11.25 14.64
C ARG A 11 -5.34 -9.94 15.45
N LYS A 12 -4.25 -9.72 16.18
CA LYS A 12 -3.99 -8.47 16.91
C LYS A 12 -3.87 -7.28 15.96
N ILE A 13 -3.14 -7.46 14.85
CA ILE A 13 -3.00 -6.46 13.79
C ILE A 13 -4.36 -6.20 13.15
N GLU A 14 -5.13 -7.23 12.79
CA GLU A 14 -6.46 -7.08 12.20
C GLU A 14 -7.40 -6.25 13.10
N ILE A 15 -7.46 -6.57 14.39
CA ILE A 15 -8.33 -5.86 15.34
C ILE A 15 -7.90 -4.39 15.48
N LYS A 16 -6.59 -4.14 15.60
CA LYS A 16 -6.04 -2.78 15.76
C LYS A 16 -6.26 -1.93 14.52
N THR A 17 -6.11 -2.50 13.33
CA THR A 17 -6.17 -1.77 12.07
C THR A 17 -7.60 -1.50 11.59
N ARG A 18 -8.60 -2.31 11.99
CA ARG A 18 -10.01 -2.09 11.64
C ARG A 18 -10.53 -0.72 12.03
N GLY A 19 -10.14 -0.19 13.20
CA GLY A 19 -10.55 1.14 13.65
C GLY A 19 -9.79 2.29 12.99
N LEU A 20 -8.55 2.05 12.58
CA LEU A 20 -7.68 3.07 11.98
C LEU A 20 -7.93 3.25 10.49
N SER A 21 -8.25 2.17 9.77
CA SER A 21 -8.43 2.20 8.32
C SER A 21 -9.63 3.07 7.89
N SER A 22 -10.69 3.15 8.70
CA SER A 22 -11.86 3.98 8.39
C SER A 22 -11.59 5.49 8.47
N ASN A 23 -10.62 5.92 9.28
CA ASN A 23 -10.39 7.34 9.54
C ASN A 23 -9.25 7.95 8.72
N ILE A 24 -8.24 7.17 8.36
CA ILE A 24 -7.01 7.70 7.73
C ILE A 24 -7.17 7.87 6.21
N PHE A 25 -7.93 7.02 5.54
CA PHE A 25 -7.97 6.98 4.08
C PHE A 25 -9.30 7.33 3.43
N ALA A 26 -10.40 7.48 4.19
CA ALA A 26 -11.70 7.82 3.63
C ALA A 26 -11.75 9.18 2.90
N GLY A 27 -10.86 10.12 3.26
CA GLY A 27 -10.86 11.47 2.69
C GLY A 27 -9.97 11.68 1.46
N GLN A 28 -8.86 10.94 1.33
CA GLN A 28 -7.85 11.20 0.29
C GLN A 28 -7.96 10.27 -0.93
N TYR A 29 -8.56 9.10 -0.77
CA TYR A 29 -8.69 8.12 -1.85
C TYR A 29 -9.67 8.53 -2.95
N HIS A 30 -10.73 9.27 -2.60
CA HIS A 30 -11.78 9.65 -3.57
C HIS A 30 -11.38 10.78 -4.53
N SER A 31 -10.35 11.57 -4.23
CA SER A 31 -10.06 12.76 -5.04
C SER A 31 -9.12 12.54 -6.22
N ALA A 32 -8.35 11.45 -6.25
CA ALA A 32 -7.29 11.27 -7.23
C ALA A 32 -7.72 10.59 -8.54
N PHE A 33 -8.88 9.94 -8.61
CA PHE A 33 -9.24 9.11 -9.76
C PHE A 33 -10.65 9.35 -10.29
N LYS A 34 -10.77 10.25 -11.27
CA LYS A 34 -11.92 10.32 -12.19
C LYS A 34 -11.57 9.60 -13.49
N GLY A 35 -12.24 8.52 -13.83
CA GLY A 35 -12.12 7.87 -15.14
C GLY A 35 -12.92 6.58 -15.29
N ARG A 36 -13.35 6.31 -16.44
CA ARG A 36 -14.36 5.44 -17.07
C ARG A 36 -14.56 4.00 -16.53
N GLY A 37 -15.57 3.81 -15.74
CA GLY A 37 -16.31 2.59 -15.42
C GLY A 37 -17.59 3.02 -14.73
N MET A 38 -18.74 2.94 -15.41
CA MET A 38 -19.97 3.52 -14.87
C MET A 38 -20.83 2.43 -14.23
N ALA A 39 -21.00 2.46 -12.89
CA ALA A 39 -22.07 1.74 -12.23
C ALA A 39 -23.31 2.65 -12.15
N PHE A 40 -24.47 2.07 -12.35
CA PHE A 40 -25.74 2.78 -12.14
C PHE A 40 -25.83 3.17 -10.67
N SER A 41 -25.96 4.46 -10.39
CA SER A 41 -26.10 4.98 -9.03
C SER A 41 -27.56 5.27 -8.69
N GLU A 42 -28.18 6.15 -9.44
CA GLU A 42 -29.55 6.60 -9.20
C GLU A 42 -30.23 7.10 -10.48
N VAL A 43 -31.52 7.36 -10.37
CA VAL A 43 -32.29 8.07 -11.39
C VAL A 43 -32.73 9.40 -10.81
N ARG A 44 -32.36 10.51 -11.46
CA ARG A 44 -32.83 11.85 -11.09
C ARG A 44 -33.58 12.53 -12.23
N GLU A 45 -34.32 13.59 -11.91
CA GLU A 45 -34.97 14.41 -12.95
C GLU A 45 -33.89 15.03 -13.87
N TYR A 46 -34.21 15.06 -15.16
CA TYR A 46 -33.37 15.68 -16.20
C TYR A 46 -33.14 17.16 -15.88
N GLN A 47 -31.91 17.59 -15.99
CA GLN A 47 -31.53 19.00 -15.93
C GLN A 47 -30.97 19.44 -17.26
N PHE A 48 -31.15 20.73 -17.60
CA PHE A 48 -30.62 21.28 -18.83
C PHE A 48 -29.10 21.11 -18.90
N GLY A 49 -28.63 20.40 -19.93
CA GLY A 49 -27.21 20.05 -20.11
C GLY A 49 -26.89 18.57 -19.89
N ASP A 50 -27.85 17.76 -19.40
CA ASP A 50 -27.68 16.31 -19.33
C ASP A 50 -27.70 15.66 -20.71
N ASP A 51 -26.95 14.56 -20.90
CA ASP A 51 -26.96 13.83 -22.16
C ASP A 51 -28.31 13.09 -22.35
N VAL A 52 -28.96 13.35 -23.47
CA VAL A 52 -30.24 12.72 -23.84
C VAL A 52 -30.14 11.20 -23.94
N ARG A 53 -28.94 10.65 -24.15
CA ARG A 53 -28.69 9.20 -24.22
C ARG A 53 -28.84 8.51 -22.86
N ASP A 54 -28.72 9.26 -21.78
CA ASP A 54 -28.83 8.74 -20.42
C ASP A 54 -30.26 8.79 -19.90
N ILE A 55 -31.25 9.21 -20.71
CA ILE A 55 -32.64 9.22 -20.32
C ILE A 55 -33.14 7.79 -20.07
N ASP A 56 -33.72 7.57 -18.89
CA ASP A 56 -34.45 6.34 -18.58
C ASP A 56 -35.90 6.46 -19.06
N TRP A 57 -36.16 5.92 -20.23
CA TRP A 57 -37.48 5.98 -20.84
C TRP A 57 -38.57 5.24 -20.05
N ASN A 58 -38.19 4.20 -19.25
CA ASN A 58 -39.16 3.45 -18.44
C ASN A 58 -39.64 4.29 -17.25
N VAL A 59 -38.71 4.97 -16.59
CA VAL A 59 -39.03 5.86 -15.46
C VAL A 59 -39.74 7.10 -15.97
N THR A 60 -39.29 7.70 -17.06
CA THR A 60 -39.86 8.85 -17.74
C THR A 60 -41.33 8.60 -18.11
N ALA A 61 -41.65 7.44 -18.70
CA ALA A 61 -43.00 7.06 -19.06
C ALA A 61 -43.93 6.94 -17.85
N ARG A 62 -43.40 6.47 -16.72
CA ARG A 62 -44.19 6.28 -15.48
C ARG A 62 -44.52 7.60 -14.78
N PHE A 63 -43.54 8.52 -14.76
CA PHE A 63 -43.67 9.80 -14.03
C PHE A 63 -44.07 10.99 -14.93
N ARG A 64 -44.13 10.80 -16.24
CA ARG A 64 -44.45 11.84 -17.26
C ARG A 64 -43.53 13.07 -17.19
N ARG A 65 -42.32 12.89 -16.71
CA ARG A 65 -41.23 13.86 -16.68
C ARG A 65 -39.95 13.15 -17.09
N PRO A 66 -39.01 13.80 -17.77
CA PRO A 66 -37.77 13.16 -18.19
C PRO A 66 -36.87 12.88 -16.96
N PHE A 67 -36.40 11.65 -16.87
CA PHE A 67 -35.44 11.19 -15.88
C PHE A 67 -34.21 10.67 -16.55
N VAL A 68 -33.02 10.97 -15.98
CA VAL A 68 -31.73 10.49 -16.43
C VAL A 68 -31.12 9.50 -15.45
N LYS A 69 -30.45 8.49 -15.99
CA LYS A 69 -29.62 7.57 -15.24
C LYS A 69 -28.35 8.28 -14.83
N VAL A 70 -28.10 8.40 -13.56
CA VAL A 70 -26.81 8.85 -13.04
C VAL A 70 -25.93 7.63 -12.84
N PHE A 71 -24.78 7.65 -13.47
CA PHE A 71 -23.80 6.61 -13.33
C PHE A 71 -22.68 7.14 -12.45
N GLU A 72 -22.41 6.46 -11.34
CA GLU A 72 -21.21 6.66 -10.54
C GLU A 72 -20.12 5.72 -11.01
N GLU A 73 -18.92 6.22 -11.08
CA GLU A 73 -17.78 5.44 -11.49
C GLU A 73 -17.23 4.63 -10.32
N GLU A 74 -17.72 3.40 -10.13
CA GLU A 74 -17.06 2.43 -9.26
C GLU A 74 -15.79 1.92 -9.92
N ARG A 75 -14.67 2.50 -9.57
CA ARG A 75 -13.37 1.95 -9.99
C ARG A 75 -12.81 1.05 -8.93
N GLU A 76 -12.62 -0.19 -9.31
CA GLU A 76 -11.70 -1.08 -8.60
C GLU A 76 -10.29 -0.54 -8.75
N LEU A 77 -9.76 0.04 -7.72
CA LEU A 77 -8.36 0.42 -7.69
C LEU A 77 -7.49 -0.82 -7.47
N THR A 78 -6.28 -0.73 -7.94
CA THR A 78 -5.25 -1.72 -7.62
C THR A 78 -4.22 -1.04 -6.73
N VAL A 79 -4.03 -1.58 -5.55
CA VAL A 79 -3.03 -1.13 -4.58
C VAL A 79 -1.85 -2.09 -4.63
N MET A 80 -0.65 -1.56 -4.77
CA MET A 80 0.59 -2.32 -4.71
C MET A 80 1.42 -1.84 -3.52
N LEU A 81 1.78 -2.75 -2.63
CA LEU A 81 2.69 -2.48 -1.53
C LEU A 81 4.10 -2.95 -1.94
N LEU A 82 5.05 -2.04 -1.96
CA LEU A 82 6.47 -2.35 -2.12
C LEU A 82 7.09 -2.28 -0.72
N ILE A 83 7.44 -3.42 -0.18
CA ILE A 83 7.88 -3.53 1.21
C ILE A 83 9.34 -3.93 1.23
N ASP A 84 10.14 -3.05 1.77
CA ASP A 84 11.52 -3.33 2.07
C ASP A 84 11.60 -4.40 3.15
N VAL A 85 12.36 -5.46 2.86
CA VAL A 85 12.61 -6.56 3.81
C VAL A 85 14.09 -6.71 4.12
N SER A 86 14.90 -5.71 3.73
CA SER A 86 16.32 -5.69 4.00
C SER A 86 16.62 -5.70 5.50
N GLY A 87 17.86 -6.00 5.82
CA GLY A 87 18.29 -6.08 7.20
C GLY A 87 18.21 -4.76 7.97
N SER A 88 18.19 -3.61 7.29
CA SER A 88 18.05 -2.29 7.94
C SER A 88 16.75 -2.15 8.74
N LEU A 89 15.71 -2.92 8.40
CA LEU A 89 14.44 -2.92 9.10
C LEU A 89 14.41 -3.81 10.36
N ASP A 90 15.41 -4.65 10.58
CA ASP A 90 15.53 -5.46 11.79
C ASP A 90 15.97 -4.63 13.02
N PHE A 91 16.38 -3.38 12.79
CA PHE A 91 16.75 -2.45 13.85
C PHE A 91 15.52 -1.82 14.51
N GLY A 92 15.58 -1.70 15.84
CA GLY A 92 14.61 -0.96 16.64
C GLY A 92 15.15 -0.74 18.06
N THR A 93 15.06 0.49 18.56
CA THR A 93 15.56 0.88 19.89
C THR A 93 14.48 0.94 20.96
N THR A 94 13.22 0.87 20.56
CA THR A 94 12.06 0.82 21.43
C THR A 94 11.48 -0.60 21.46
N GLN A 95 10.30 -0.78 22.05
CA GLN A 95 9.62 -2.08 22.14
C GLN A 95 9.23 -2.69 20.78
N ARG A 96 9.53 -2.00 19.65
CA ARG A 96 9.14 -2.42 18.28
C ARG A 96 10.27 -2.21 17.30
N THR A 97 10.43 -3.16 16.39
CA THR A 97 11.34 -3.05 15.27
C THR A 97 10.72 -2.21 14.13
N LYS A 98 11.55 -1.65 13.25
CA LYS A 98 11.06 -1.00 12.02
C LYS A 98 10.24 -1.97 11.17
N ARG A 99 10.60 -3.26 11.14
CA ARG A 99 9.86 -4.34 10.46
C ARG A 99 8.43 -4.47 10.99
N GLU A 100 8.24 -4.46 12.30
CA GLU A 100 6.90 -4.51 12.91
C GLU A 100 6.08 -3.27 12.54
N MET A 101 6.69 -2.08 12.53
CA MET A 101 6.02 -0.86 12.10
C MET A 101 5.63 -0.91 10.62
N ALA A 102 6.54 -1.36 9.74
CA ALA A 102 6.26 -1.53 8.31
C ALA A 102 5.11 -2.53 8.08
N THR A 103 5.10 -3.64 8.82
CA THR A 103 4.03 -4.65 8.76
C THR A 103 2.69 -4.07 9.21
N GLU A 104 2.68 -3.30 10.30
CA GLU A 104 1.46 -2.66 10.79
C GLU A 104 0.91 -1.65 9.77
N MET A 105 1.76 -0.81 9.19
CA MET A 105 1.36 0.15 8.14
C MET A 105 0.82 -0.55 6.91
N ALA A 106 1.50 -1.58 6.43
CA ALA A 106 1.04 -2.36 5.28
C ALA A 106 -0.30 -3.07 5.56
N ALA A 107 -0.51 -3.57 6.79
CA ALA A 107 -1.78 -4.15 7.18
C ALA A 107 -2.92 -3.11 7.21
N ILE A 108 -2.66 -1.89 7.69
CA ILE A 108 -3.65 -0.79 7.66
C ILE A 108 -4.06 -0.50 6.22
N LEU A 109 -3.09 -0.34 5.31
CA LEU A 109 -3.33 -0.10 3.89
C LEU A 109 -4.11 -1.25 3.25
N ALA A 110 -3.75 -2.49 3.59
CA ALA A 110 -4.39 -3.69 3.08
C ALA A 110 -5.86 -3.80 3.53
N PHE A 111 -6.15 -3.52 4.79
CA PHE A 111 -7.53 -3.53 5.28
C PHE A 111 -8.35 -2.37 4.73
N SER A 112 -7.75 -1.20 4.50
CA SER A 112 -8.42 -0.09 3.80
C SER A 112 -8.82 -0.48 2.38
N ALA A 113 -7.93 -1.17 1.65
CA ALA A 113 -8.24 -1.66 0.30
C ALA A 113 -9.44 -2.64 0.28
N ILE A 114 -9.61 -3.49 1.33
CA ILE A 114 -10.83 -4.34 1.42
C ILE A 114 -12.08 -3.50 1.56
N GLN A 115 -12.07 -2.50 2.45
CA GLN A 115 -13.26 -1.68 2.71
C GLN A 115 -13.74 -0.98 1.45
N ASN A 116 -12.79 -0.60 0.57
CA ASN A 116 -13.07 0.03 -0.71
C ASN A 116 -13.28 -0.98 -1.86
N ASN A 117 -13.32 -2.29 -1.57
CA ASN A 117 -13.43 -3.36 -2.58
C ASN A 117 -12.32 -3.36 -3.63
N ASP A 118 -11.13 -2.86 -3.28
CA ASP A 118 -9.96 -2.76 -4.14
C ASP A 118 -9.14 -4.05 -4.19
N LYS A 119 -8.28 -4.17 -5.21
CA LYS A 119 -7.30 -5.25 -5.33
C LYS A 119 -6.01 -4.84 -4.64
N ILE A 120 -5.39 -5.77 -3.92
CA ILE A 120 -4.10 -5.53 -3.29
C ILE A 120 -3.09 -6.61 -3.65
N GLY A 121 -1.88 -6.17 -3.98
CA GLY A 121 -0.70 -7.00 -4.20
C GLY A 121 0.50 -6.48 -3.44
N VAL A 122 1.55 -7.30 -3.35
CA VAL A 122 2.77 -6.96 -2.62
C VAL A 122 4.01 -7.36 -3.40
N ILE A 123 5.03 -6.53 -3.31
CA ILE A 123 6.39 -6.80 -3.76
C ILE A 123 7.29 -6.69 -2.52
N PHE A 124 7.86 -7.80 -2.08
CA PHE A 124 8.93 -7.79 -1.10
C PHE A 124 10.25 -7.59 -1.83
N PHE A 125 11.05 -6.66 -1.35
CA PHE A 125 12.34 -6.36 -1.97
C PHE A 125 13.44 -6.14 -0.94
N SER A 126 14.65 -6.45 -1.36
CA SER A 126 15.92 -6.14 -0.72
C SER A 126 16.81 -5.41 -1.76
N ASP A 127 18.02 -5.87 -2.03
CA ASP A 127 18.79 -5.47 -3.23
C ASP A 127 18.25 -6.10 -4.52
N ARG A 128 17.31 -7.04 -4.38
CA ARG A 128 16.59 -7.76 -5.44
C ARG A 128 15.10 -7.87 -5.09
N ILE A 129 14.31 -8.38 -6.04
CA ILE A 129 12.93 -8.76 -5.77
C ILE A 129 12.93 -10.14 -5.10
N GLU A 130 12.51 -10.15 -3.84
CA GLU A 130 12.47 -11.37 -3.03
C GLU A 130 11.19 -12.17 -3.29
N LYS A 131 10.04 -11.47 -3.36
CA LYS A 131 8.75 -12.12 -3.61
C LYS A 131 7.75 -11.17 -4.22
N TYR A 132 6.97 -11.67 -5.17
CA TYR A 132 5.84 -10.96 -5.75
C TYR A 132 4.54 -11.70 -5.47
N ILE A 133 3.57 -11.00 -4.89
CA ILE A 133 2.21 -11.48 -4.66
C ILE A 133 1.29 -10.65 -5.54
N PRO A 134 0.66 -11.26 -6.56
CA PRO A 134 -0.19 -10.53 -7.50
C PRO A 134 -1.43 -9.95 -6.84
N PRO A 135 -1.95 -8.81 -7.35
CA PRO A 135 -3.09 -8.14 -6.76
C PRO A 135 -4.37 -8.99 -6.89
N LYS A 136 -5.00 -9.28 -5.75
CA LYS A 136 -6.28 -9.97 -5.63
C LYS A 136 -7.16 -9.29 -4.59
N LYS A 137 -8.45 -9.60 -4.63
CA LYS A 137 -9.43 -9.16 -3.63
C LYS A 137 -9.61 -10.17 -2.51
N GLY A 138 -10.18 -9.69 -1.44
CA GLY A 138 -10.76 -10.50 -0.39
C GLY A 138 -9.89 -10.71 0.83
N ARG A 139 -10.57 -10.90 1.96
CA ARG A 139 -9.96 -10.99 3.29
C ARG A 139 -8.90 -12.10 3.39
N LYS A 140 -9.16 -13.27 2.78
CA LYS A 140 -8.20 -14.39 2.81
C LYS A 140 -6.86 -14.02 2.17
N HIS A 141 -6.89 -13.25 1.08
CA HIS A 141 -5.70 -12.80 0.40
C HIS A 141 -4.87 -11.83 1.25
N ILE A 142 -5.53 -10.93 1.98
CA ILE A 142 -4.82 -9.99 2.87
C ILE A 142 -4.25 -10.70 4.09
N LEU A 143 -4.98 -11.63 4.69
CA LEU A 143 -4.43 -12.43 5.79
C LEU A 143 -3.20 -13.23 5.34
N TYR A 144 -3.22 -13.75 4.10
CA TYR A 144 -2.05 -14.37 3.49
C TYR A 144 -0.88 -13.38 3.35
N ILE A 145 -1.14 -12.16 2.86
CA ILE A 145 -0.10 -11.12 2.75
C ILE A 145 0.51 -10.79 4.12
N ILE A 146 -0.32 -10.59 5.15
CA ILE A 146 0.15 -10.27 6.51
C ILE A 146 0.96 -11.44 7.08
N HIS A 147 0.49 -12.67 6.87
CA HIS A 147 1.23 -13.87 7.26
C HIS A 147 2.63 -13.89 6.62
N GLU A 148 2.70 -13.69 5.32
CA GLU A 148 3.95 -13.64 4.59
C GLU A 148 4.89 -12.54 5.11
N MET A 149 4.37 -11.36 5.42
CA MET A 149 5.18 -10.27 5.97
C MET A 149 5.81 -10.60 7.32
N LEU A 150 5.08 -11.31 8.18
CA LEU A 150 5.54 -11.65 9.53
C LEU A 150 6.57 -12.79 9.53
N ASP A 151 6.45 -13.74 8.60
CA ASP A 151 7.32 -14.93 8.55
C ASP A 151 8.41 -14.83 7.49
N PHE A 152 8.43 -13.75 6.70
CA PHE A 152 9.36 -13.60 5.59
C PHE A 152 10.81 -13.47 6.07
N LYS A 153 11.68 -14.29 5.50
CA LYS A 153 13.12 -14.24 5.74
C LYS A 153 13.81 -13.83 4.43
N PRO A 154 14.36 -12.61 4.36
CA PRO A 154 15.05 -12.14 3.15
C PRO A 154 16.34 -12.91 2.93
N GLU A 155 16.69 -13.10 1.67
CA GLU A 155 17.98 -13.70 1.28
C GLU A 155 19.12 -12.68 1.36
N SER A 156 18.81 -11.39 1.14
CA SER A 156 19.80 -10.31 1.19
C SER A 156 19.49 -9.29 2.28
N LYS A 157 20.53 -8.67 2.81
CA LYS A 157 20.43 -7.60 3.80
C LYS A 157 20.52 -6.20 3.20
N ARG A 158 20.95 -6.08 1.94
CA ARG A 158 21.10 -4.79 1.24
C ARG A 158 19.73 -4.28 0.75
N THR A 159 19.68 -2.99 0.41
CA THR A 159 18.46 -2.34 -0.08
C THR A 159 18.70 -1.75 -1.46
N ASN A 160 17.76 -1.98 -2.39
CA ASN A 160 17.71 -1.33 -3.71
C ASN A 160 16.28 -0.93 -4.07
N VAL A 161 15.92 0.29 -3.71
CA VAL A 161 14.60 0.85 -3.97
C VAL A 161 14.35 1.01 -5.48
N ALA A 162 15.40 1.35 -6.25
CA ALA A 162 15.29 1.52 -7.71
C ALA A 162 14.80 0.23 -8.39
N ALA A 163 15.39 -0.92 -8.01
CA ALA A 163 14.99 -2.22 -8.55
C ALA A 163 13.54 -2.57 -8.27
N ALA A 164 13.04 -2.24 -7.07
CA ALA A 164 11.65 -2.46 -6.70
C ALA A 164 10.68 -1.61 -7.53
N ILE A 165 11.00 -0.33 -7.74
CA ILE A 165 10.19 0.60 -8.54
C ILE A 165 10.21 0.20 -10.02
N GLU A 166 11.36 -0.18 -10.56
CA GLU A 166 11.48 -0.68 -11.93
C GLU A 166 10.65 -1.94 -12.14
N TYR A 167 10.72 -2.88 -11.20
CA TYR A 167 9.93 -4.11 -11.25
C TYR A 167 8.43 -3.83 -11.23
N LEU A 168 7.95 -2.93 -10.35
CA LEU A 168 6.56 -2.48 -10.33
C LEU A 168 6.12 -2.02 -11.72
N THR A 169 6.90 -1.11 -12.34
CA THR A 169 6.60 -0.52 -13.65
C THR A 169 6.56 -1.56 -14.77
N ARG A 170 7.35 -2.64 -14.62
CA ARG A 170 7.39 -3.77 -15.57
C ARG A 170 6.19 -4.70 -15.43
N VAL A 171 5.79 -5.01 -14.20
CA VAL A 171 4.73 -5.99 -13.90
C VAL A 171 3.34 -5.36 -14.03
N MET A 172 3.17 -4.11 -13.58
CA MET A 172 1.88 -3.43 -13.62
C MET A 172 1.68 -2.70 -14.94
N LYS A 173 0.78 -3.25 -15.79
CA LYS A 173 0.42 -2.64 -17.10
C LYS A 173 -0.62 -1.54 -16.97
N ARG A 174 -1.49 -1.60 -15.93
CA ARG A 174 -2.52 -0.62 -15.66
C ARG A 174 -2.07 0.28 -14.52
N ARG A 175 -2.57 1.51 -14.52
CA ARG A 175 -2.32 2.45 -13.41
C ARG A 175 -2.75 1.82 -12.08
N CYS A 176 -1.90 1.94 -11.09
CA CYS A 176 -2.16 1.49 -9.72
C CYS A 176 -1.64 2.53 -8.72
N ILE A 177 -2.07 2.41 -7.48
CA ILE A 177 -1.50 3.15 -6.37
C ILE A 177 -0.42 2.28 -5.76
N ALA A 178 0.80 2.79 -5.69
CA ALA A 178 1.95 2.07 -5.17
C ALA A 178 2.47 2.74 -3.89
N PHE A 179 2.45 2.02 -2.78
CA PHE A 179 3.06 2.46 -1.54
C PHE A 179 4.42 1.81 -1.38
N VAL A 180 5.47 2.63 -1.33
CA VAL A 180 6.85 2.16 -1.08
C VAL A 180 7.15 2.38 0.40
N VAL A 181 7.30 1.28 1.13
CA VAL A 181 7.57 1.28 2.58
C VAL A 181 9.01 0.86 2.80
N SER A 182 9.87 1.78 3.20
CA SER A 182 11.30 1.57 3.42
C SER A 182 11.84 2.64 4.37
N ASP A 183 13.03 2.45 4.89
CA ASP A 183 13.78 3.54 5.54
C ASP A 183 14.50 4.44 4.52
N PHE A 184 14.50 4.04 3.24
CA PHE A 184 15.16 4.73 2.12
C PHE A 184 16.68 4.91 2.28
N TYR A 185 17.30 4.12 3.12
CA TYR A 185 18.75 4.03 3.19
C TYR A 185 19.24 3.15 2.03
N ALA A 186 19.43 3.79 0.87
CA ALA A 186 19.92 3.11 -0.33
C ALA A 186 21.18 3.82 -0.84
N GLU A 187 22.18 3.02 -1.22
CA GLU A 187 23.44 3.54 -1.79
C GLU A 187 23.24 4.19 -3.17
N ASN A 188 22.23 3.72 -3.91
CA ASN A 188 21.95 4.18 -5.26
C ASN A 188 20.78 5.16 -5.31
N SER A 189 20.90 6.19 -6.17
CA SER A 189 19.80 7.10 -6.47
C SER A 189 18.68 6.36 -7.22
N PHE A 190 17.44 6.60 -6.82
CA PHE A 190 16.22 6.02 -7.45
C PHE A 190 15.32 7.11 -8.06
N GLN A 191 15.83 8.31 -8.24
CA GLN A 191 15.03 9.46 -8.72
C GLN A 191 14.47 9.24 -10.13
N LYS A 192 15.28 8.67 -11.02
CA LYS A 192 14.87 8.41 -12.42
C LYS A 192 13.74 7.37 -12.47
N GLU A 193 13.90 6.28 -11.75
CA GLU A 193 12.91 5.20 -11.66
C GLU A 193 11.60 5.70 -11.03
N LEU A 194 11.71 6.54 -10.01
CA LEU A 194 10.57 7.18 -9.37
C LEU A 194 9.81 8.12 -10.32
N GLN A 195 10.50 8.92 -11.13
CA GLN A 195 9.89 9.78 -12.14
C GLN A 195 9.12 8.96 -13.18
N ILE A 196 9.73 7.88 -13.67
CA ILE A 196 9.10 6.96 -14.63
C ILE A 196 7.86 6.30 -14.00
N ALA A 197 7.98 5.80 -12.78
CA ALA A 197 6.88 5.17 -12.07
C ALA A 197 5.73 6.16 -11.82
N ASN A 198 6.03 7.39 -11.40
CA ASN A 198 5.03 8.41 -11.11
C ASN A 198 4.28 8.91 -12.37
N SER A 199 4.88 8.75 -13.57
CA SER A 199 4.18 9.01 -14.82
C SER A 199 3.13 7.94 -15.17
N LYS A 200 3.29 6.70 -14.67
CA LYS A 200 2.42 5.55 -14.96
C LYS A 200 1.49 5.17 -13.80
N HIS A 201 1.92 5.39 -12.59
CA HIS A 201 1.26 5.00 -11.34
C HIS A 201 1.25 6.16 -10.38
N ASP A 202 0.45 6.07 -9.31
CA ASP A 202 0.50 7.03 -8.20
C ASP A 202 1.39 6.44 -7.12
N VAL A 203 2.57 7.01 -6.98
CA VAL A 203 3.57 6.47 -6.04
C VAL A 203 3.60 7.31 -4.77
N VAL A 204 3.42 6.64 -3.63
CA VAL A 204 3.49 7.22 -2.29
C VAL A 204 4.64 6.58 -1.53
N ALA A 205 5.60 7.38 -1.08
CA ALA A 205 6.71 6.93 -0.25
C ALA A 205 6.35 7.04 1.23
N ILE A 206 6.50 5.94 1.97
CA ILE A 206 6.31 5.88 3.42
C ILE A 206 7.64 5.56 4.06
N GLN A 207 8.24 6.56 4.69
CA GLN A 207 9.51 6.38 5.39
C GLN A 207 9.27 5.82 6.80
N VAL A 208 9.90 4.69 7.10
CA VAL A 208 9.93 4.09 8.43
C VAL A 208 11.29 4.37 9.04
N TYR A 209 11.32 5.12 10.13
CA TYR A 209 12.58 5.45 10.80
C TYR A 209 12.48 5.28 12.33
N ASP A 210 13.60 5.00 12.96
CA ASP A 210 13.75 5.04 14.41
C ASP A 210 14.39 6.36 14.81
N GLN A 211 13.80 7.06 15.78
CA GLN A 211 14.28 8.37 16.20
C GLN A 211 15.70 8.32 16.77
N ARG A 212 16.09 7.22 17.41
CA ARG A 212 17.44 7.03 17.93
C ARG A 212 18.48 6.65 16.86
N ALA A 213 18.05 6.27 15.67
CA ALA A 213 18.98 6.10 14.55
C ALA A 213 19.59 7.45 14.08
N LYS A 214 18.97 8.58 14.42
CA LYS A 214 19.46 9.94 14.09
C LYS A 214 20.41 10.52 15.13
N THR A 215 20.30 10.09 16.38
CA THR A 215 21.09 10.64 17.50
C THR A 215 21.59 9.51 18.38
N LEU A 216 22.89 9.31 18.37
CA LEU A 216 23.53 8.35 19.29
C LEU A 216 23.40 8.88 20.74
N PRO A 217 22.95 8.04 21.68
CA PRO A 217 22.92 8.43 23.07
C PRO A 217 24.34 8.62 23.60
N ASN A 218 24.53 9.61 24.49
CA ASN A 218 25.82 9.84 25.13
C ASN A 218 26.03 8.82 26.26
N VAL A 219 26.50 7.64 25.91
CA VAL A 219 26.69 6.49 26.85
C VAL A 219 28.16 6.09 27.02
N GLY A 220 29.09 6.95 26.59
CA GLY A 220 30.53 6.64 26.61
C GLY A 220 30.93 5.69 25.45
N LEU A 221 31.98 4.91 25.64
CA LEU A 221 32.49 3.94 24.67
C LEU A 221 31.41 2.89 24.37
N MET A 222 30.97 2.85 23.12
CA MET A 222 29.93 1.97 22.65
C MET A 222 30.37 1.19 21.41
N LYS A 223 30.11 -0.12 21.38
CA LYS A 223 30.33 -0.94 20.20
C LYS A 223 29.13 -0.80 19.28
N VAL A 224 29.33 -0.14 18.14
CA VAL A 224 28.29 0.00 17.12
C VAL A 224 28.53 -1.06 16.05
N LYS A 225 27.49 -1.79 15.70
CA LYS A 225 27.51 -2.75 14.61
C LYS A 225 26.63 -2.24 13.49
N ASP A 226 27.24 -1.85 12.40
CA ASP A 226 26.50 -1.75 11.14
C ASP A 226 26.26 -3.16 10.58
N GLN A 227 25.28 -3.30 9.73
CA GLN A 227 24.91 -4.61 9.19
C GLN A 227 26.00 -5.20 8.28
N LEU A 228 26.87 -4.35 7.75
CA LEU A 228 27.98 -4.72 6.87
C LEU A 228 29.31 -4.77 7.60
N GLU A 229 29.54 -3.92 8.63
CA GLU A 229 30.80 -3.82 9.34
C GLU A 229 30.58 -3.51 10.83
N THR A 230 31.55 -3.83 11.67
CA THR A 230 31.53 -3.54 13.11
C THR A 230 32.53 -2.45 13.41
N TYR A 231 32.05 -1.30 13.91
CA TYR A 231 32.88 -0.19 14.35
C TYR A 231 32.88 -0.09 15.88
N VAL A 232 34.02 0.29 16.45
CA VAL A 232 34.16 0.57 17.90
C VAL A 232 34.51 2.05 18.02
N TYR A 233 33.65 2.81 18.69
CA TYR A 233 33.85 4.21 19.00
C TYR A 233 33.84 4.45 20.48
#